data_8a106b12ec6d26e4353c7638b3f1f6ea
#
_entry.id   8a106b12ec6d26e4353c7638b3f1f6ea
#
_cell.length_a   1.000
_cell.length_b   1.000
_cell.length_c   1.000
_cell.angle_alpha   90.00
_cell.angle_beta   90.00
_cell.angle_gamma   90.00
#
_symmetry.space_group_name_H-M   'P 1'
#
loop_
_entity.id
_entity.type
_entity.pdbx_description
1 polymer ?
#
loop_
_entity_poly.entity_id
_entity_poly.type
_entity_poly.pdbx_seq_one_letter_code
_entity_poly.pdbx_strand_id
1 'polypeptide(L)'
;MRKLLCFFLLIINISVFGQKLTFSSEILNSTDKDVKEIAAIWKNYFASYASKNDTSITHYWNEEEIKSNFTDIIKYALSPELPIYKTGNHVTFDIRKLDDKFYEIFTEFKLANDTDKNNIFLIYRICAKKEHGEYKFYNAFYCSKQLLKSFSIGRINYYYPFSYPMDKKSIRDTKKTLATFENIENYYHFKTNSPITYIFANSYDECQAILGIPYTKLRTHFKEAGSSFSRIPCILLSCKPDHLHELIHTLPFNPTAPSLFQEGIATYYGGSGSRDFTENIGLLKKYILENPAINLADFDSNYILLTDGSNPFYTIGAVFIDYAIKIGGAEKVLALFKYPNTNEGIYSAINSELGIEKDNINSFLKESIENYKKEK
;
A
#
# COMPACT_ATOMS: atom_id res chain seq x y z
N MET A 1 -18.48 -7.04 68.31
CA MET A 1 -18.56 -6.17 67.14
C MET A 1 -17.89 -6.87 65.96
N ARG A 2 -18.68 -7.54 65.12
CA ARG A 2 -18.22 -8.27 63.94
C ARG A 2 -18.28 -7.30 62.75
N LYS A 3 -17.12 -6.97 62.16
CA LYS A 3 -17.04 -6.18 60.91
C LYS A 3 -17.28 -7.13 59.74
N LEU A 4 -18.42 -6.89 59.08
CA LEU A 4 -18.79 -7.55 57.85
C LEU A 4 -17.98 -6.93 56.69
N LEU A 5 -17.06 -7.69 56.13
CA LEU A 5 -16.27 -7.29 54.96
C LEU A 5 -17.09 -7.66 53.71
N CYS A 6 -17.79 -6.70 53.11
CA CYS A 6 -18.44 -6.89 51.80
C CYS A 6 -17.37 -6.88 50.72
N PHE A 7 -17.04 -8.05 50.20
CA PHE A 7 -16.28 -8.21 48.96
C PHE A 7 -17.21 -7.90 47.78
N PHE A 8 -17.10 -6.70 47.23
CA PHE A 8 -17.69 -6.42 45.91
C PHE A 8 -16.85 -7.12 44.86
N LEU A 9 -17.31 -8.27 44.39
CA LEU A 9 -16.88 -8.89 43.15
C LEU A 9 -17.34 -8.00 41.98
N LEU A 10 -16.45 -7.12 41.54
CA LEU A 10 -16.60 -6.46 40.26
C LEU A 10 -16.40 -7.52 39.18
N ILE A 11 -17.49 -8.11 38.70
CA ILE A 11 -17.49 -8.91 37.47
C ILE A 11 -17.28 -7.89 36.34
N ILE A 12 -16.03 -7.68 35.98
CA ILE A 12 -15.68 -7.02 34.72
C ILE A 12 -16.11 -8.02 33.65
N ASN A 13 -17.29 -7.79 33.06
CA ASN A 13 -17.65 -8.38 31.79
C ASN A 13 -16.67 -7.87 30.74
N ILE A 14 -15.53 -8.51 30.63
CA ILE A 14 -14.69 -8.40 29.44
C ILE A 14 -15.50 -9.12 28.38
N SER A 15 -16.32 -8.37 27.66
CA SER A 15 -16.83 -8.82 26.38
C SER A 15 -15.61 -9.06 25.51
N VAL A 16 -15.18 -10.31 25.46
CA VAL A 16 -14.25 -10.79 24.46
C VAL A 16 -14.98 -10.62 23.15
N PHE A 17 -14.77 -9.50 22.48
CA PHE A 17 -15.17 -9.33 21.08
C PHE A 17 -14.33 -10.31 20.27
N GLY A 18 -14.77 -11.57 20.31
CA GLY A 18 -14.18 -12.64 19.53
C GLY A 18 -14.52 -12.38 18.06
N GLN A 19 -13.50 -12.37 17.25
CA GLN A 19 -13.63 -12.50 15.81
C GLN A 19 -14.61 -13.61 15.48
N LYS A 20 -15.62 -13.31 14.64
CA LYS A 20 -16.58 -14.30 14.20
C LYS A 20 -16.56 -14.39 12.67
N LEU A 21 -16.02 -15.50 12.15
CA LEU A 21 -16.23 -15.88 10.77
C LEU A 21 -17.49 -16.75 10.68
N THR A 22 -18.40 -16.36 9.81
CA THR A 22 -19.60 -17.13 9.46
C THR A 22 -19.61 -17.44 7.97
N PHE A 23 -20.45 -18.38 7.56
CA PHE A 23 -20.63 -18.76 6.16
C PHE A 23 -22.08 -18.54 5.75
N SER A 24 -22.30 -18.24 4.47
CA SER A 24 -23.65 -18.14 3.91
C SER A 24 -24.40 -19.49 3.97
N SER A 25 -25.72 -19.42 3.85
CA SER A 25 -26.57 -20.64 3.81
C SER A 25 -26.20 -21.54 2.64
N GLU A 26 -25.82 -20.99 1.52
CA GLU A 26 -25.42 -21.73 0.32
C GLU A 26 -24.17 -22.58 0.57
N ILE A 27 -23.16 -22.04 1.25
CA ILE A 27 -21.94 -22.77 1.61
C ILE A 27 -22.25 -23.83 2.66
N LEU A 28 -23.03 -23.49 3.70
CA LEU A 28 -23.38 -24.42 4.79
C LEU A 28 -24.19 -25.63 4.29
N ASN A 29 -25.07 -25.42 3.33
CA ASN A 29 -25.93 -26.45 2.75
C ASN A 29 -25.34 -27.07 1.46
N SER A 30 -24.16 -26.70 1.05
CA SER A 30 -23.51 -27.24 -0.15
C SER A 30 -23.38 -28.76 -0.07
N THR A 31 -23.66 -29.47 -1.15
CA THR A 31 -23.40 -30.92 -1.30
C THR A 31 -22.01 -31.19 -1.86
N ASP A 32 -21.32 -30.15 -2.38
CA ASP A 32 -19.96 -30.22 -2.91
C ASP A 32 -18.97 -30.47 -1.76
N LYS A 33 -18.23 -31.57 -1.85
CA LYS A 33 -17.21 -31.95 -0.85
C LYS A 33 -16.04 -30.98 -0.83
N ASP A 34 -15.64 -30.47 -1.99
CA ASP A 34 -14.51 -29.53 -2.11
C ASP A 34 -14.88 -28.19 -1.48
N VAL A 35 -16.09 -27.67 -1.68
CA VAL A 35 -16.60 -26.46 -1.01
C VAL A 35 -16.56 -26.60 0.51
N LYS A 36 -16.98 -27.75 1.04
CA LYS A 36 -16.94 -28.01 2.49
C LYS A 36 -15.54 -28.10 3.05
N GLU A 37 -14.62 -28.75 2.34
CA GLU A 37 -13.21 -28.87 2.72
C GLU A 37 -12.54 -27.49 2.74
N ILE A 38 -12.75 -26.69 1.69
CA ILE A 38 -12.23 -25.32 1.58
C ILE A 38 -12.78 -24.43 2.69
N ALA A 39 -14.09 -24.49 2.98
CA ALA A 39 -14.71 -23.72 4.05
C ALA A 39 -14.11 -24.06 5.43
N ALA A 40 -13.85 -25.34 5.69
CA ALA A 40 -13.23 -25.79 6.94
C ALA A 40 -11.79 -25.27 7.07
N ILE A 41 -10.99 -25.33 6.01
CA ILE A 41 -9.60 -24.83 6.00
C ILE A 41 -9.58 -23.31 6.15
N TRP A 42 -10.48 -22.58 5.47
CA TRP A 42 -10.61 -21.13 5.61
C TRP A 42 -10.98 -20.70 7.03
N LYS A 43 -11.91 -21.42 7.66
CA LYS A 43 -12.26 -21.22 9.06
C LYS A 43 -11.06 -21.41 10.00
N ASN A 44 -10.27 -22.47 9.78
CA ASN A 44 -9.08 -22.76 10.58
C ASN A 44 -7.99 -21.69 10.39
N TYR A 45 -7.78 -21.21 9.18
CA TYR A 45 -6.88 -20.10 8.88
C TYR A 45 -7.25 -18.84 9.68
N PHE A 46 -8.54 -18.46 9.67
CA PHE A 46 -9.05 -17.34 10.46
C PHE A 46 -8.81 -17.52 11.95
N ALA A 47 -9.11 -18.72 12.49
CA ALA A 47 -8.90 -19.02 13.90
C ALA A 47 -7.41 -18.93 14.29
N SER A 48 -6.49 -19.35 13.41
CA SER A 48 -5.04 -19.29 13.62
C SER A 48 -4.55 -17.85 13.72
N TYR A 49 -5.15 -16.93 13.00
CA TYR A 49 -4.85 -15.49 13.11
C TYR A 49 -5.16 -14.90 14.48
N ALA A 50 -6.22 -15.38 15.12
CA ALA A 50 -6.61 -14.92 16.45
C ALA A 50 -5.60 -15.35 17.53
N SER A 51 -4.85 -16.44 17.31
CA SER A 51 -4.00 -17.09 18.31
C SER A 51 -2.57 -16.54 18.44
N LYS A 52 -2.19 -15.47 17.78
CA LYS A 52 -0.84 -14.81 17.83
C LYS A 52 0.35 -15.62 17.29
N ASN A 53 0.19 -16.83 16.79
CA ASN A 53 1.30 -17.63 16.24
C ASN A 53 1.45 -17.40 14.73
N ASP A 54 2.24 -16.42 14.35
CA ASP A 54 2.47 -15.99 12.97
C ASP A 54 3.08 -17.11 12.09
N THR A 55 3.86 -18.01 12.68
CA THR A 55 4.49 -19.14 11.97
C THR A 55 3.53 -20.28 11.60
N SER A 56 2.41 -20.40 12.33
CA SER A 56 1.41 -21.46 12.06
C SER A 56 0.52 -21.18 10.85
N ILE A 57 0.56 -19.96 10.32
CA ILE A 57 -0.34 -19.50 9.25
C ILE A 57 0.18 -19.90 7.86
N THR A 58 1.49 -20.00 7.72
CA THR A 58 2.15 -20.24 6.43
C THR A 58 1.78 -21.59 5.80
N HIS A 59 1.50 -22.63 6.60
CA HIS A 59 1.16 -23.96 6.07
C HIS A 59 -0.15 -24.01 5.27
N TYR A 60 -1.02 -23.00 5.40
CA TYR A 60 -2.25 -22.90 4.60
C TYR A 60 -2.01 -22.40 3.18
N TRP A 61 -0.89 -21.72 2.96
CA TRP A 61 -0.56 -21.10 1.68
C TRP A 61 0.36 -21.99 0.83
N ASN A 62 0.30 -21.81 -0.47
CA ASN A 62 1.24 -22.45 -1.39
C ASN A 62 2.68 -22.00 -1.12
N GLU A 63 3.64 -22.89 -1.29
CA GLU A 63 5.06 -22.62 -0.97
C GLU A 63 5.68 -21.51 -1.83
N GLU A 64 5.30 -21.38 -3.10
CA GLU A 64 5.81 -20.31 -3.98
C GLU A 64 5.30 -18.94 -3.52
N GLU A 65 4.04 -18.85 -3.10
CA GLU A 65 3.48 -17.64 -2.53
C GLU A 65 4.16 -17.26 -1.21
N ILE A 66 4.52 -18.25 -0.38
CA ILE A 66 5.26 -18.02 0.86
C ILE A 66 6.68 -17.50 0.55
N LYS A 67 7.39 -18.16 -0.37
CA LYS A 67 8.76 -17.77 -0.78
C LYS A 67 8.80 -16.38 -1.41
N SER A 68 7.74 -16.01 -2.12
CA SER A 68 7.61 -14.70 -2.74
C SER A 68 7.05 -13.64 -1.79
N ASN A 69 6.75 -13.96 -0.54
CA ASN A 69 6.01 -13.12 0.41
C ASN A 69 4.68 -12.56 -0.15
N PHE A 70 4.08 -13.24 -1.11
CA PHE A 70 2.86 -12.82 -1.79
C PHE A 70 1.61 -13.49 -1.22
N THR A 71 1.67 -13.98 -0.01
CA THR A 71 0.52 -14.54 0.69
C THR A 71 -0.53 -13.43 0.97
N ASP A 72 -1.32 -13.56 1.90
CA ASP A 72 -2.39 -12.69 2.36
C ASP A 72 -2.17 -11.16 2.17
N ILE A 73 -2.60 -10.64 1.04
CA ILE A 73 -2.36 -9.24 0.65
C ILE A 73 -3.09 -8.22 1.54
N ILE A 74 -4.17 -8.62 2.23
CA ILE A 74 -4.87 -7.72 3.17
C ILE A 74 -3.93 -7.21 4.25
N LYS A 75 -2.97 -8.01 4.69
CA LYS A 75 -1.96 -7.59 5.67
C LYS A 75 -1.17 -6.36 5.24
N TYR A 76 -1.03 -6.17 3.94
CA TYR A 76 -0.21 -5.15 3.34
C TYR A 76 -1.03 -4.01 2.75
N ALA A 77 -2.24 -4.31 2.27
CA ALA A 77 -3.15 -3.34 1.65
C ALA A 77 -3.89 -2.47 2.68
N LEU A 78 -3.91 -2.90 3.93
CA LEU A 78 -4.53 -2.16 5.03
C LEU A 78 -3.45 -1.75 6.03
N SER A 79 -3.67 -0.61 6.69
CA SER A 79 -2.78 -0.18 7.76
C SER A 79 -2.54 -1.34 8.75
N PRO A 80 -1.29 -1.60 9.17
CA PRO A 80 -0.99 -2.60 10.20
C PRO A 80 -1.75 -2.37 11.52
N GLU A 81 -2.26 -1.16 11.72
CA GLU A 81 -3.06 -0.76 12.87
C GLU A 81 -4.50 -1.24 12.81
N LEU A 82 -4.99 -1.61 11.61
CA LEU A 82 -6.32 -2.19 11.44
C LEU A 82 -6.23 -3.72 11.52
N PRO A 83 -6.40 -4.33 12.71
CA PRO A 83 -6.33 -5.78 12.86
C PRO A 83 -7.59 -6.43 12.30
N ILE A 84 -7.81 -6.30 10.97
CA ILE A 84 -9.07 -6.67 10.32
C ILE A 84 -9.48 -8.13 10.56
N TYR A 85 -8.49 -9.01 10.71
CA TYR A 85 -8.73 -10.40 11.08
C TYR A 85 -9.09 -10.60 12.56
N LYS A 86 -8.81 -9.62 13.42
CA LYS A 86 -8.98 -9.76 14.87
C LYS A 86 -10.24 -9.09 15.38
N THR A 87 -10.84 -8.23 14.58
CA THR A 87 -11.99 -7.41 15.01
C THR A 87 -13.08 -7.45 13.96
N GLY A 88 -14.31 -7.64 14.40
CA GLY A 88 -15.50 -7.58 13.55
C GLY A 88 -16.14 -8.95 13.23
N ASN A 89 -17.24 -8.86 12.53
CA ASN A 89 -18.00 -10.00 12.04
C ASN A 89 -17.74 -10.15 10.55
N HIS A 90 -17.23 -11.30 10.15
CA HIS A 90 -16.87 -11.58 8.76
C HIS A 90 -17.81 -12.66 8.21
N VAL A 91 -18.15 -12.56 6.93
CA VAL A 91 -19.02 -13.52 6.26
C VAL A 91 -18.37 -14.00 4.98
N THR A 92 -18.01 -15.28 4.92
CA THR A 92 -17.70 -15.92 3.64
C THR A 92 -19.02 -16.22 2.95
N PHE A 93 -19.31 -15.49 1.89
CA PHE A 93 -20.60 -15.56 1.22
C PHE A 93 -20.60 -16.41 -0.05
N ASP A 94 -19.40 -16.66 -0.64
CA ASP A 94 -19.29 -17.49 -1.84
C ASP A 94 -17.98 -18.29 -1.84
N ILE A 95 -18.08 -19.56 -2.21
CA ILE A 95 -16.98 -20.46 -2.57
C ILE A 95 -17.38 -21.14 -3.86
N ARG A 96 -16.74 -20.78 -4.96
CA ARG A 96 -17.11 -21.28 -6.28
C ARG A 96 -15.92 -21.76 -7.09
N LYS A 97 -16.17 -22.70 -7.96
CA LYS A 97 -15.16 -23.19 -8.91
C LYS A 97 -14.84 -22.10 -9.94
N LEU A 98 -13.57 -21.72 -10.04
CA LEU A 98 -13.09 -20.77 -11.05
C LEU A 98 -12.80 -21.51 -12.36
N ASP A 99 -12.10 -22.63 -12.27
CA ASP A 99 -11.75 -23.52 -13.37
C ASP A 99 -11.56 -24.97 -12.84
N ASP A 100 -10.96 -25.85 -13.61
CA ASP A 100 -10.71 -27.23 -13.18
C ASP A 100 -9.69 -27.39 -12.05
N LYS A 101 -8.94 -26.33 -11.73
CA LYS A 101 -7.84 -26.36 -10.76
C LYS A 101 -8.14 -25.51 -9.51
N PHE A 102 -8.87 -24.40 -9.66
CA PHE A 102 -9.03 -23.39 -8.64
C PHE A 102 -10.47 -23.18 -8.23
N TYR A 103 -10.64 -22.93 -6.94
CA TYR A 103 -11.84 -22.33 -6.35
C TYR A 103 -11.54 -20.92 -5.90
N GLU A 104 -12.51 -20.00 -6.02
CA GLU A 104 -12.48 -18.67 -5.44
C GLU A 104 -13.23 -18.66 -4.12
N ILE A 105 -12.72 -17.92 -3.14
CA ILE A 105 -13.34 -17.71 -1.83
C ILE A 105 -13.57 -16.22 -1.67
N PHE A 106 -14.80 -15.79 -1.44
CA PHE A 106 -15.17 -14.40 -1.23
C PHE A 106 -15.63 -14.19 0.21
N THR A 107 -15.00 -13.26 0.91
CA THR A 107 -15.31 -12.93 2.30
C THR A 107 -15.56 -11.43 2.46
N GLU A 108 -16.69 -11.08 3.05
CA GLU A 108 -17.00 -9.73 3.52
C GLU A 108 -16.34 -9.49 4.87
N PHE A 109 -15.64 -8.36 4.98
CA PHE A 109 -15.08 -7.87 6.22
C PHE A 109 -15.87 -6.66 6.71
N LYS A 110 -16.26 -6.70 7.99
CA LYS A 110 -17.00 -5.64 8.69
C LYS A 110 -16.22 -5.22 9.92
N LEU A 111 -16.14 -3.91 10.20
CA LEU A 111 -15.46 -3.41 11.39
C LEU A 111 -16.32 -3.62 12.64
N ALA A 112 -15.70 -3.94 13.77
CA ALA A 112 -16.37 -4.25 15.03
C ALA A 112 -17.24 -3.10 15.57
N ASN A 113 -16.82 -1.87 15.35
CA ASN A 113 -17.49 -0.68 15.89
C ASN A 113 -18.52 -0.07 14.94
N ASP A 114 -18.80 -0.72 13.81
CA ASP A 114 -19.79 -0.25 12.87
C ASP A 114 -21.18 -0.70 13.32
N THR A 115 -22.00 0.26 13.72
CA THR A 115 -23.38 0.02 14.17
C THR A 115 -24.30 -0.39 13.02
N ASP A 116 -23.91 -0.09 11.79
CA ASP A 116 -24.62 -0.54 10.60
C ASP A 116 -24.21 -1.95 10.23
N LYS A 117 -25.08 -2.91 10.52
CA LYS A 117 -24.84 -4.34 10.20
C LYS A 117 -24.62 -4.62 8.71
N ASN A 118 -25.02 -3.71 7.84
CA ASN A 118 -24.87 -3.81 6.39
C ASN A 118 -23.60 -3.12 5.88
N ASN A 119 -22.78 -2.56 6.76
CA ASN A 119 -21.61 -1.79 6.40
C ASN A 119 -20.41 -2.68 6.10
N ILE A 120 -20.27 -3.08 4.83
CA ILE A 120 -19.12 -3.83 4.36
C ILE A 120 -17.92 -2.87 4.27
N PHE A 121 -16.83 -3.19 4.98
CA PHE A 121 -15.58 -2.43 4.91
C PHE A 121 -14.77 -2.80 3.68
N LEU A 122 -14.62 -4.11 3.43
CA LEU A 122 -14.02 -4.61 2.20
C LEU A 122 -14.56 -6.00 1.84
N ILE A 123 -14.44 -6.38 0.59
CA ILE A 123 -14.58 -7.75 0.12
C ILE A 123 -13.19 -8.26 -0.25
N TYR A 124 -12.84 -9.43 0.28
CA TYR A 124 -11.59 -10.12 -0.03
C TYR A 124 -11.84 -11.39 -0.82
N ARG A 125 -11.04 -11.56 -1.86
CA ARG A 125 -11.04 -12.74 -2.71
C ARG A 125 -9.66 -13.39 -2.67
N ILE A 126 -9.63 -14.67 -2.37
CA ILE A 126 -8.46 -15.54 -2.52
C ILE A 126 -8.85 -16.76 -3.34
N CYS A 127 -7.86 -17.56 -3.74
CA CYS A 127 -8.11 -18.83 -4.40
C CYS A 127 -7.65 -20.00 -3.53
N ALA A 128 -8.23 -21.15 -3.79
CA ALA A 128 -7.81 -22.42 -3.23
C ALA A 128 -7.58 -23.45 -4.34
N LYS A 129 -6.53 -24.26 -4.21
CA LYS A 129 -6.22 -25.34 -5.15
C LYS A 129 -5.79 -26.58 -4.37
N LYS A 130 -6.20 -27.75 -4.83
CA LYS A 130 -5.82 -29.02 -4.22
C LYS A 130 -4.40 -29.40 -4.66
N GLU A 131 -3.50 -29.58 -3.69
CA GLU A 131 -2.10 -29.99 -3.88
C GLU A 131 -1.79 -31.16 -2.97
N HIS A 132 -1.28 -32.24 -3.52
CA HIS A 132 -0.95 -33.45 -2.75
C HIS A 132 -2.09 -33.98 -1.85
N GLY A 133 -3.34 -33.75 -2.26
CA GLY A 133 -4.53 -34.17 -1.53
C GLY A 133 -5.11 -33.13 -0.55
N GLU A 134 -4.45 -32.00 -0.31
CA GLU A 134 -4.87 -30.91 0.57
C GLU A 134 -5.09 -29.61 -0.19
N TYR A 135 -6.03 -28.78 0.25
CA TYR A 135 -6.19 -27.43 -0.30
C TYR A 135 -5.15 -26.47 0.26
N LYS A 136 -4.52 -25.70 -0.64
CA LYS A 136 -3.63 -24.57 -0.33
C LYS A 136 -4.21 -23.27 -0.90
N PHE A 137 -4.00 -22.18 -0.17
CA PHE A 137 -4.43 -20.87 -0.60
C PHE A 137 -3.43 -20.23 -1.56
N TYR A 138 -3.96 -19.43 -2.46
CA TYR A 138 -3.25 -18.62 -3.42
C TYR A 138 -3.83 -17.21 -3.42
N ASN A 139 -2.99 -16.21 -3.63
CA ASN A 139 -3.47 -14.86 -3.90
C ASN A 139 -4.33 -14.84 -5.17
N ALA A 140 -5.35 -13.99 -5.19
CA ALA A 140 -6.25 -13.86 -6.34
C ALA A 140 -5.51 -13.48 -7.64
N PHE A 141 -4.43 -12.71 -7.57
CA PHE A 141 -3.60 -12.39 -8.72
C PHE A 141 -3.01 -13.64 -9.37
N TYR A 142 -2.51 -14.59 -8.56
CA TYR A 142 -1.94 -15.84 -9.08
C TYR A 142 -2.95 -16.58 -9.98
N CYS A 143 -4.18 -16.73 -9.50
CA CYS A 143 -5.25 -17.41 -10.22
C CYS A 143 -5.72 -16.63 -11.44
N SER A 144 -5.78 -15.31 -11.32
CA SER A 144 -6.25 -14.41 -12.39
C SER A 144 -5.18 -14.12 -13.46
N LYS A 145 -3.92 -14.41 -13.17
CA LYS A 145 -2.77 -14.06 -14.02
C LYS A 145 -2.93 -14.56 -15.47
N GLN A 146 -3.49 -15.75 -15.65
CA GLN A 146 -3.76 -16.32 -16.97
C GLN A 146 -4.86 -15.58 -17.76
N LEU A 147 -5.69 -14.78 -17.06
CA LEU A 147 -6.75 -13.96 -17.65
C LEU A 147 -6.29 -12.53 -17.96
N LEU A 148 -5.00 -12.25 -17.80
CA LEU A 148 -4.38 -10.95 -18.03
C LEU A 148 -3.46 -11.02 -19.26
N LYS A 149 -3.35 -9.91 -19.96
CA LYS A 149 -2.23 -9.68 -20.89
C LYS A 149 -0.97 -9.40 -20.09
N SER A 150 0.18 -9.77 -20.65
CA SER A 150 1.47 -9.49 -20.01
C SER A 150 2.55 -9.18 -21.03
N PHE A 151 3.53 -8.42 -20.59
CA PHE A 151 4.82 -8.23 -21.27
C PHE A 151 5.89 -7.91 -20.22
N SER A 152 7.17 -8.01 -20.62
CA SER A 152 8.27 -7.67 -19.72
C SER A 152 9.22 -6.68 -20.38
N ILE A 153 9.74 -5.74 -19.60
CA ILE A 153 10.81 -4.83 -19.99
C ILE A 153 11.83 -4.83 -18.85
N GLY A 154 13.07 -5.24 -19.16
CA GLY A 154 14.09 -5.42 -18.12
C GLY A 154 13.62 -6.42 -17.05
N ARG A 155 13.70 -6.02 -15.79
CA ARG A 155 13.25 -6.84 -14.65
C ARG A 155 11.78 -6.63 -14.26
N ILE A 156 11.01 -5.81 -15.00
CA ILE A 156 9.62 -5.52 -14.70
C ILE A 156 8.70 -6.40 -15.54
N ASN A 157 7.82 -7.13 -14.87
CA ASN A 157 6.76 -7.93 -15.46
C ASN A 157 5.44 -7.21 -15.34
N TYR A 158 4.92 -6.74 -16.46
CA TYR A 158 3.67 -6.00 -16.56
C TYR A 158 2.50 -6.95 -16.77
N TYR A 159 1.39 -6.68 -16.04
CA TYR A 159 0.13 -7.41 -16.17
C TYR A 159 -1.04 -6.42 -16.24
N TYR A 160 -1.97 -6.66 -17.18
CA TYR A 160 -3.11 -5.77 -17.39
C TYR A 160 -4.30 -6.49 -18.01
N PRO A 161 -5.54 -6.03 -17.78
CA PRO A 161 -6.74 -6.66 -18.32
C PRO A 161 -6.83 -6.49 -19.85
N PHE A 162 -7.56 -7.38 -20.50
CA PHE A 162 -7.78 -7.31 -21.94
C PHE A 162 -8.49 -6.01 -22.38
N SER A 163 -9.28 -5.41 -21.49
CA SER A 163 -10.00 -4.15 -21.68
C SER A 163 -9.09 -2.91 -21.72
N TYR A 164 -7.84 -3.02 -21.23
CA TYR A 164 -6.93 -1.87 -21.21
C TYR A 164 -6.42 -1.55 -22.62
N PRO A 165 -6.56 -0.28 -23.09
CA PRO A 165 -6.20 0.13 -24.44
C PRO A 165 -4.70 0.39 -24.60
N MET A 166 -3.89 -0.66 -24.50
CA MET A 166 -2.42 -0.55 -24.63
C MET A 166 -2.04 -0.24 -26.09
N ASP A 167 -1.45 0.92 -26.34
CA ASP A 167 -1.03 1.38 -27.64
C ASP A 167 0.50 1.55 -27.78
N LYS A 168 0.97 1.91 -28.99
CA LYS A 168 2.40 2.13 -29.27
C LYS A 168 2.97 3.31 -28.48
N LYS A 169 2.15 4.32 -28.17
CA LYS A 169 2.55 5.48 -27.38
C LYS A 169 2.81 5.05 -25.93
N SER A 170 1.89 4.32 -25.34
CA SER A 170 2.03 3.78 -23.97
C SER A 170 3.30 2.93 -23.82
N ILE A 171 3.57 2.04 -24.79
CA ILE A 171 4.81 1.23 -24.79
C ILE A 171 6.07 2.09 -24.85
N ARG A 172 6.08 3.11 -25.72
CA ARG A 172 7.22 4.02 -25.86
C ARG A 172 7.44 4.82 -24.57
N ASP A 173 6.36 5.35 -23.99
CA ASP A 173 6.43 6.17 -22.79
C ASP A 173 6.87 5.31 -21.57
N THR A 174 6.37 4.06 -21.46
CA THR A 174 6.86 3.08 -20.49
C THR A 174 8.37 2.82 -20.60
N LYS A 175 8.88 2.65 -21.83
CA LYS A 175 10.33 2.46 -22.04
C LYS A 175 11.15 3.67 -21.63
N LYS A 176 10.66 4.90 -21.87
CA LYS A 176 11.34 6.13 -21.42
C LYS A 176 11.36 6.22 -19.90
N THR A 177 10.23 5.96 -19.26
CA THR A 177 10.12 5.96 -17.81
C THR A 177 11.08 4.96 -17.18
N LEU A 178 11.18 3.76 -17.78
CA LEU A 178 12.10 2.74 -17.30
C LEU A 178 13.56 3.16 -17.44
N ALA A 179 13.95 3.77 -18.57
CA ALA A 179 15.30 4.31 -18.74
C ALA A 179 15.63 5.39 -17.69
N THR A 180 14.65 6.26 -17.36
CA THR A 180 14.79 7.24 -16.27
C THR A 180 14.95 6.52 -14.92
N PHE A 181 14.16 5.51 -14.65
CA PHE A 181 14.25 4.71 -13.43
C PHE A 181 15.62 4.04 -13.27
N GLU A 182 16.15 3.41 -14.32
CA GLU A 182 17.48 2.81 -14.34
C GLU A 182 18.60 3.85 -14.10
N ASN A 183 18.47 5.06 -14.66
CA ASN A 183 19.40 6.15 -14.39
C ASN A 183 19.39 6.57 -12.92
N ILE A 184 18.22 6.60 -12.28
CA ILE A 184 18.07 6.90 -10.86
C ILE A 184 18.70 5.79 -10.00
N GLU A 185 18.46 4.51 -10.33
CA GLU A 185 19.13 3.39 -9.66
C GLU A 185 20.67 3.53 -9.72
N ASN A 186 21.19 3.86 -10.88
CA ASN A 186 22.62 4.06 -11.08
C ASN A 186 23.16 5.27 -10.30
N TYR A 187 22.40 6.36 -10.25
CA TYR A 187 22.76 7.56 -9.50
C TYR A 187 22.91 7.31 -7.99
N TYR A 188 22.01 6.47 -7.42
CA TYR A 188 22.09 6.06 -6.02
C TYR A 188 22.92 4.80 -5.78
N HIS A 189 23.58 4.26 -6.81
CA HIS A 189 24.39 3.03 -6.75
C HIS A 189 23.61 1.79 -6.26
N PHE A 190 22.31 1.76 -6.50
CA PHE A 190 21.50 0.60 -6.16
C PHE A 190 21.76 -0.54 -7.14
N LYS A 191 21.93 -1.75 -6.59
CA LYS A 191 22.10 -2.99 -7.38
C LYS A 191 20.94 -3.93 -7.05
N THR A 192 19.81 -3.72 -7.70
CA THR A 192 18.65 -4.58 -7.49
C THR A 192 18.40 -5.43 -8.73
N ASN A 193 18.37 -6.76 -8.55
CA ASN A 193 18.03 -7.71 -9.61
C ASN A 193 16.65 -8.36 -9.36
N SER A 194 15.96 -7.99 -8.29
CA SER A 194 14.68 -8.58 -7.96
C SER A 194 13.62 -8.19 -9.00
N PRO A 195 12.83 -9.13 -9.51
CA PRO A 195 11.76 -8.83 -10.44
C PRO A 195 10.67 -7.97 -9.78
N ILE A 196 10.12 -7.04 -10.54
CA ILE A 196 8.98 -6.22 -10.14
C ILE A 196 7.74 -6.75 -10.85
N THR A 197 6.68 -7.02 -10.11
CA THR A 197 5.35 -7.29 -10.65
C THR A 197 4.58 -5.99 -10.73
N TYR A 198 4.31 -5.52 -11.94
CA TYR A 198 3.60 -4.27 -12.19
C TYR A 198 2.20 -4.59 -12.74
N ILE A 199 1.18 -4.29 -11.96
CA ILE A 199 -0.23 -4.47 -12.36
C ILE A 199 -0.81 -3.10 -12.68
N PHE A 200 -1.38 -2.94 -13.87
CA PHE A 200 -2.06 -1.71 -14.23
C PHE A 200 -3.39 -1.98 -14.93
N ALA A 201 -4.36 -1.07 -14.75
CA ALA A 201 -5.71 -1.21 -15.26
C ALA A 201 -6.36 0.16 -15.55
N ASN A 202 -7.61 0.19 -16.03
CA ASN A 202 -8.31 1.45 -16.32
C ASN A 202 -8.65 2.27 -15.06
N SER A 203 -8.63 1.63 -13.89
CA SER A 203 -8.84 2.28 -12.59
C SER A 203 -8.05 1.58 -11.50
N TYR A 204 -7.81 2.29 -10.40
CA TYR A 204 -7.17 1.73 -9.22
C TYR A 204 -8.02 0.62 -8.57
N ASP A 205 -9.34 0.77 -8.59
CA ASP A 205 -10.28 -0.26 -8.12
C ASP A 205 -10.12 -1.58 -8.91
N GLU A 206 -9.93 -1.48 -10.24
CA GLU A 206 -9.68 -2.66 -11.08
C GLU A 206 -8.33 -3.32 -10.74
N CYS A 207 -7.29 -2.53 -10.47
CA CYS A 207 -6.00 -3.06 -9.98
C CYS A 207 -6.15 -3.78 -8.64
N GLN A 208 -6.87 -3.18 -7.69
CA GLN A 208 -7.16 -3.81 -6.40
C GLN A 208 -7.98 -5.11 -6.55
N ALA A 209 -8.96 -5.12 -7.45
CA ALA A 209 -9.76 -6.31 -7.74
C ALA A 209 -8.89 -7.46 -8.31
N ILE A 210 -7.91 -7.16 -9.15
CA ILE A 210 -6.93 -8.14 -9.66
C ILE A 210 -6.14 -8.76 -8.50
N LEU A 211 -5.75 -7.96 -7.51
CA LEU A 211 -5.08 -8.46 -6.30
C LEU A 211 -5.99 -9.18 -5.31
N GLY A 212 -7.30 -9.18 -5.51
CA GLY A 212 -8.25 -9.83 -4.62
C GLY A 212 -9.02 -8.91 -3.69
N ILE A 213 -9.01 -7.61 -3.93
CA ILE A 213 -9.81 -6.63 -3.18
C ILE A 213 -10.80 -5.96 -4.14
N PRO A 214 -11.90 -6.67 -4.54
CA PRO A 214 -12.86 -6.14 -5.51
C PRO A 214 -13.71 -4.98 -4.96
N TYR A 215 -13.72 -4.79 -3.65
CA TYR A 215 -14.42 -3.68 -3.00
C TYR A 215 -13.71 -3.26 -1.71
N THR A 216 -13.56 -1.95 -1.51
CA THR A 216 -13.14 -1.38 -0.23
C THR A 216 -13.76 0.00 -0.02
N LYS A 217 -14.10 0.35 1.23
CA LYS A 217 -14.49 1.72 1.61
C LYS A 217 -13.35 2.72 1.56
N LEU A 218 -12.11 2.25 1.62
CA LEU A 218 -10.92 3.09 1.49
C LEU A 218 -10.64 3.48 0.03
N ARG A 219 -11.68 3.54 -0.81
CA ARG A 219 -11.54 3.93 -2.22
C ARG A 219 -10.92 5.31 -2.34
N THR A 220 -9.84 5.36 -3.07
CA THR A 220 -9.30 6.63 -3.53
C THR A 220 -10.07 7.02 -4.79
N HIS A 221 -10.78 8.12 -4.77
CA HIS A 221 -11.53 8.64 -5.93
C HIS A 221 -10.62 9.22 -7.03
N PHE A 222 -9.32 8.94 -6.97
CA PHE A 222 -8.34 9.47 -7.92
C PHE A 222 -8.24 8.59 -9.15
N LYS A 223 -8.44 9.20 -10.32
CA LYS A 223 -8.29 8.54 -11.62
C LYS A 223 -6.87 8.02 -11.88
N GLU A 224 -5.87 8.56 -11.19
CA GLU A 224 -4.45 8.26 -11.40
C GLU A 224 -3.75 7.83 -10.10
N ALA A 225 -4.44 7.06 -9.29
CA ALA A 225 -3.84 6.48 -8.09
C ALA A 225 -2.81 5.39 -8.44
N GLY A 226 -1.79 5.28 -7.64
CA GLY A 226 -0.82 4.21 -7.63
C GLY A 226 -0.56 3.74 -6.21
N SER A 227 0.06 2.60 -6.05
CA SER A 227 0.57 2.08 -4.78
C SER A 227 1.70 1.12 -5.02
N SER A 228 2.74 1.23 -4.24
CA SER A 228 3.79 0.23 -4.18
C SER A 228 3.74 -0.52 -2.86
N PHE A 229 3.86 -1.83 -2.92
CA PHE A 229 3.96 -2.69 -1.75
C PHE A 229 5.43 -3.09 -1.58
N SER A 230 6.23 -2.20 -1.00
CA SER A 230 7.68 -2.38 -0.86
C SER A 230 8.11 -3.52 0.08
N ARG A 231 7.19 -4.02 0.90
CA ARG A 231 7.42 -5.14 1.83
C ARG A 231 7.19 -6.51 1.22
N ILE A 232 6.61 -6.57 0.04
CA ILE A 232 6.43 -7.78 -0.78
C ILE A 232 7.38 -7.60 -1.97
N PRO A 233 7.93 -8.68 -2.57
CA PRO A 233 8.79 -8.49 -3.71
C PRO A 233 8.05 -7.66 -4.77
N CYS A 234 8.26 -6.38 -4.67
CA CYS A 234 7.90 -5.32 -5.59
C CYS A 234 6.61 -5.57 -6.38
N ILE A 235 5.45 -5.42 -5.71
CA ILE A 235 4.19 -5.28 -6.42
C ILE A 235 3.87 -3.81 -6.50
N LEU A 236 3.63 -3.38 -7.73
CA LEU A 236 3.21 -2.04 -8.04
C LEU A 236 1.84 -2.07 -8.71
N LEU A 237 0.94 -1.22 -8.23
CA LEU A 237 -0.36 -0.97 -8.83
C LEU A 237 -0.40 0.43 -9.41
N SER A 238 -1.01 0.59 -10.58
CA SER A 238 -1.21 1.91 -11.17
C SER A 238 -2.34 1.89 -12.22
N CYS A 239 -2.83 3.08 -12.56
CA CYS A 239 -3.76 3.25 -13.68
C CYS A 239 -3.04 3.39 -15.03
N LYS A 240 -1.70 3.39 -15.06
CA LYS A 240 -0.88 3.51 -16.27
C LYS A 240 0.44 2.76 -16.12
N PRO A 241 1.04 2.28 -17.23
CA PRO A 241 2.27 1.47 -17.17
C PRO A 241 3.55 2.27 -16.94
N ASP A 242 3.49 3.60 -16.98
CA ASP A 242 4.63 4.53 -16.92
C ASP A 242 4.65 5.41 -15.67
N HIS A 243 4.18 4.90 -14.53
CA HIS A 243 4.07 5.65 -13.29
C HIS A 243 5.41 5.65 -12.53
N LEU A 244 6.29 6.60 -12.85
CA LEU A 244 7.63 6.69 -12.27
C LEU A 244 7.60 6.87 -10.74
N HIS A 245 6.66 7.66 -10.20
CA HIS A 245 6.51 7.85 -8.76
C HIS A 245 6.47 6.51 -8.00
N GLU A 246 5.61 5.60 -8.43
CA GLU A 246 5.47 4.29 -7.79
C GLU A 246 6.69 3.38 -8.04
N LEU A 247 7.35 3.51 -9.19
CA LEU A 247 8.60 2.79 -9.44
C LEU A 247 9.69 3.21 -8.45
N ILE A 248 9.79 4.50 -8.11
CA ILE A 248 10.77 5.01 -7.14
C ILE A 248 10.58 4.34 -5.77
N HIS A 249 9.35 4.09 -5.34
CA HIS A 249 9.09 3.38 -4.08
C HIS A 249 9.58 1.92 -4.08
N THR A 250 9.89 1.33 -5.26
CA THR A 250 10.48 -0.01 -5.33
C THR A 250 11.99 -0.03 -5.16
N LEU A 251 12.63 1.14 -5.11
CA LEU A 251 14.05 1.25 -4.83
C LEU A 251 14.37 0.87 -3.38
N PRO A 252 15.56 0.33 -3.09
CA PRO A 252 15.90 -0.19 -1.77
C PRO A 252 16.27 0.93 -0.77
N PHE A 253 15.49 1.99 -0.74
CA PHE A 253 15.54 2.94 0.34
C PHE A 253 15.09 2.28 1.65
N ASN A 254 15.55 2.81 2.78
CA ASN A 254 15.13 2.28 4.07
C ASN A 254 13.59 2.43 4.23
N PRO A 255 12.81 1.35 4.34
CA PRO A 255 11.35 1.41 4.42
C PRO A 255 10.83 1.98 5.75
N THR A 256 11.70 2.11 6.77
CA THR A 256 11.38 2.72 8.06
C THR A 256 11.81 4.19 8.16
N ALA A 257 12.35 4.74 7.07
CA ALA A 257 12.71 6.16 6.98
C ALA A 257 11.46 7.06 7.01
N PRO A 258 11.63 8.36 7.28
CA PRO A 258 10.52 9.29 7.29
C PRO A 258 9.74 9.29 5.98
N SER A 259 8.41 9.15 6.08
CA SER A 259 7.50 9.18 4.93
C SER A 259 7.63 10.48 4.12
N LEU A 260 7.98 11.58 4.78
CA LEU A 260 8.26 12.86 4.11
C LEU A 260 9.32 12.72 3.01
N PHE A 261 10.42 12.01 3.29
CA PHE A 261 11.50 11.83 2.31
C PHE A 261 11.18 10.73 1.30
N GLN A 262 10.43 9.69 1.71
CA GLN A 262 9.98 8.63 0.80
C GLN A 262 9.04 9.18 -0.28
N GLU A 263 8.01 9.93 0.12
CA GLU A 263 7.10 10.61 -0.81
C GLU A 263 7.81 11.74 -1.56
N GLY A 264 8.72 12.43 -0.87
CA GLY A 264 9.51 13.50 -1.43
C GLY A 264 10.36 13.07 -2.62
N ILE A 265 11.11 11.97 -2.49
CA ILE A 265 11.96 11.47 -3.59
C ILE A 265 11.12 10.96 -4.76
N ALA A 266 10.00 10.29 -4.48
CA ALA A 266 9.08 9.82 -5.50
C ALA A 266 8.44 11.01 -6.26
N THR A 267 8.10 12.08 -5.55
CA THR A 267 7.55 13.32 -6.14
C THR A 267 8.61 14.10 -6.91
N TYR A 268 9.85 14.18 -6.43
CA TYR A 268 10.93 14.86 -7.12
C TYR A 268 11.19 14.29 -8.51
N TYR A 269 11.26 12.96 -8.64
CA TYR A 269 11.54 12.27 -9.89
C TYR A 269 10.30 11.96 -10.72
N GLY A 270 9.22 11.55 -10.08
CA GLY A 270 8.01 11.02 -10.72
C GLY A 270 6.81 11.95 -10.71
N GLY A 271 6.90 13.06 -9.97
CA GLY A 271 5.77 13.96 -9.76
C GLY A 271 4.73 13.40 -8.79
N SER A 272 3.61 14.08 -8.65
CA SER A 272 2.46 13.67 -7.84
C SER A 272 1.18 14.21 -8.44
N GLY A 273 0.07 13.44 -8.39
CA GLY A 273 -1.22 13.86 -8.92
C GLY A 273 -1.17 14.20 -10.41
N SER A 274 -0.44 13.42 -11.21
CA SER A 274 -0.25 13.59 -12.67
C SER A 274 0.50 14.85 -13.09
N ARG A 275 1.21 15.48 -12.17
CA ARG A 275 1.98 16.70 -12.39
C ARG A 275 3.45 16.47 -12.08
N ASP A 276 4.33 17.12 -12.83
CA ASP A 276 5.76 17.09 -12.51
C ASP A 276 6.06 17.90 -11.22
N PHE A 277 7.29 17.80 -10.73
CA PHE A 277 7.70 18.50 -9.51
C PHE A 277 7.57 20.03 -9.64
N THR A 278 7.86 20.58 -10.82
CA THR A 278 7.75 22.03 -11.06
C THR A 278 6.30 22.51 -10.99
N GLU A 279 5.37 21.74 -11.55
CA GLU A 279 3.95 22.06 -11.49
C GLU A 279 3.43 21.98 -10.03
N ASN A 280 3.85 20.97 -9.27
CA ASN A 280 3.51 20.83 -7.86
C ASN A 280 4.07 21.99 -7.01
N ILE A 281 5.29 22.48 -7.29
CA ILE A 281 5.84 23.71 -6.69
C ILE A 281 4.94 24.92 -6.98
N GLY A 282 4.46 25.06 -8.22
CA GLY A 282 3.54 26.13 -8.60
C GLY A 282 2.24 26.12 -7.79
N LEU A 283 1.68 24.93 -7.58
CA LEU A 283 0.47 24.75 -6.76
C LEU A 283 0.74 25.04 -5.27
N LEU A 284 1.86 24.57 -4.74
CA LEU A 284 2.25 24.85 -3.35
C LEU A 284 2.50 26.36 -3.14
N LYS A 285 3.09 27.04 -4.11
CA LYS A 285 3.25 28.50 -4.09
C LYS A 285 1.91 29.24 -4.02
N LYS A 286 0.94 28.80 -4.85
CA LYS A 286 -0.42 29.34 -4.81
C LYS A 286 -1.08 29.09 -3.45
N TYR A 287 -0.97 27.88 -2.91
CA TYR A 287 -1.51 27.52 -1.61
C TYR A 287 -0.94 28.39 -0.47
N ILE A 288 0.37 28.68 -0.49
CA ILE A 288 1.02 29.58 0.47
C ILE A 288 0.48 31.01 0.36
N LEU A 289 0.27 31.52 -0.86
CA LEU A 289 -0.30 32.86 -1.09
C LEU A 289 -1.72 32.99 -0.55
N GLU A 290 -2.54 31.96 -0.70
CA GLU A 290 -3.90 31.89 -0.19
C GLU A 290 -3.95 31.67 1.33
N ASN A 291 -2.87 31.13 1.94
CA ASN A 291 -2.75 30.79 3.35
C ASN A 291 -1.46 31.37 3.96
N PRO A 292 -1.27 32.69 4.05
CA PRO A 292 0.02 33.30 4.42
C PRO A 292 0.51 32.93 5.83
N ALA A 293 -0.41 32.58 6.74
CA ALA A 293 -0.10 32.14 8.11
C ALA A 293 0.32 30.67 8.21
N ILE A 294 0.32 29.90 7.07
CA ILE A 294 0.64 28.48 7.11
C ILE A 294 2.05 28.23 7.61
N ASN A 295 2.19 27.24 8.48
CA ASN A 295 3.47 26.71 8.91
C ASN A 295 3.83 25.45 8.10
N LEU A 296 4.72 25.55 7.14
CA LEU A 296 5.16 24.43 6.31
C LEU A 296 6.01 23.40 7.09
N ALA A 297 6.52 23.79 8.26
CA ALA A 297 7.25 22.88 9.15
C ALA A 297 6.33 22.00 10.02
N ASP A 298 5.02 22.24 10.02
CA ASP A 298 4.03 21.34 10.61
C ASP A 298 3.66 20.26 9.60
N PHE A 299 4.48 19.22 9.56
CA PHE A 299 4.36 18.17 8.54
C PHE A 299 3.05 17.40 8.63
N ASP A 300 2.52 17.15 9.83
CA ASP A 300 1.26 16.44 10.05
C ASP A 300 0.07 17.23 9.49
N SER A 301 0.02 18.55 9.77
CA SER A 301 -1.03 19.42 9.24
C SER A 301 -0.95 19.62 7.72
N ASN A 302 0.24 19.46 7.13
CA ASN A 302 0.44 19.57 5.69
C ASN A 302 0.22 18.24 4.93
N TYR A 303 -0.01 17.13 5.64
CA TYR A 303 -0.41 15.86 5.03
C TYR A 303 -1.91 15.87 4.71
N ILE A 304 -2.28 16.71 3.77
CA ILE A 304 -3.66 16.90 3.32
C ILE A 304 -3.75 16.84 1.79
N LEU A 305 -4.91 16.45 1.31
CA LEU A 305 -5.24 16.51 -0.09
C LEU A 305 -6.04 17.78 -0.37
N LEU A 306 -5.49 18.66 -1.19
CA LEU A 306 -6.15 19.90 -1.60
C LEU A 306 -7.22 19.63 -2.68
N THR A 307 -8.10 20.59 -2.91
CA THR A 307 -9.21 20.49 -3.89
C THR A 307 -8.73 20.29 -5.33
N ASP A 308 -7.51 20.72 -5.65
CA ASP A 308 -6.87 20.50 -6.94
C ASP A 308 -6.15 19.15 -7.05
N GLY A 309 -6.22 18.32 -6.00
CA GLY A 309 -5.59 17.00 -5.94
C GLY A 309 -4.10 17.03 -5.62
N SER A 310 -3.51 18.19 -5.26
CA SER A 310 -2.13 18.27 -4.78
C SER A 310 -2.03 17.93 -3.30
N ASN A 311 -0.85 17.47 -2.88
CA ASN A 311 -0.53 17.22 -1.48
C ASN A 311 0.71 18.05 -1.09
N PRO A 312 0.55 19.09 -0.25
CA PRO A 312 1.67 19.91 0.22
C PRO A 312 2.82 19.12 0.82
N PHE A 313 2.53 18.09 1.63
CA PHE A 313 3.53 17.25 2.27
C PHE A 313 4.48 16.59 1.26
N TYR A 314 3.95 16.07 0.15
CA TYR A 314 4.73 15.44 -0.91
C TYR A 314 5.68 16.44 -1.58
N THR A 315 5.16 17.62 -1.87
CA THR A 315 5.95 18.70 -2.50
C THR A 315 7.01 19.25 -1.55
N ILE A 316 6.69 19.42 -0.25
CA ILE A 316 7.65 19.83 0.79
C ILE A 316 8.80 18.81 0.87
N GLY A 317 8.47 17.51 0.91
CA GLY A 317 9.46 16.44 0.89
C GLY A 317 10.38 16.53 -0.33
N ALA A 318 9.80 16.79 -1.52
CA ALA A 318 10.57 16.93 -2.76
C ALA A 318 11.49 18.19 -2.75
N VAL A 319 11.11 19.27 -2.08
CA VAL A 319 12.00 20.45 -1.88
C VAL A 319 13.22 20.07 -1.05
N PHE A 320 13.09 19.29 0.00
CA PHE A 320 14.25 18.82 0.77
C PHE A 320 15.13 17.87 -0.04
N ILE A 321 14.56 17.01 -0.88
CA ILE A 321 15.32 16.13 -1.78
C ILE A 321 16.11 16.98 -2.80
N ASP A 322 15.48 17.95 -3.44
CA ASP A 322 16.12 18.87 -4.38
C ASP A 322 17.30 19.59 -3.72
N TYR A 323 17.10 20.13 -2.51
CA TYR A 323 18.15 20.79 -1.76
C TYR A 323 19.28 19.82 -1.37
N ALA A 324 18.96 18.62 -0.90
CA ALA A 324 19.95 17.59 -0.57
C ALA A 324 20.82 17.21 -1.77
N ILE A 325 20.21 17.08 -2.96
CA ILE A 325 20.93 16.82 -4.22
C ILE A 325 21.90 17.96 -4.53
N LYS A 326 21.47 19.22 -4.39
CA LYS A 326 22.28 20.40 -4.67
C LYS A 326 23.50 20.55 -3.76
N ILE A 327 23.37 20.20 -2.48
CA ILE A 327 24.47 20.38 -1.51
C ILE A 327 25.39 19.17 -1.37
N GLY A 328 24.99 17.97 -1.78
CA GLY A 328 25.82 16.78 -1.59
C GLY A 328 25.39 15.54 -2.37
N GLY A 329 24.54 15.70 -3.39
CA GLY A 329 24.18 14.61 -4.31
C GLY A 329 23.51 13.41 -3.65
N ALA A 330 23.75 12.23 -4.22
CA ALA A 330 23.15 10.98 -3.78
C ALA A 330 23.43 10.65 -2.32
N GLU A 331 24.67 10.87 -1.85
CA GLU A 331 25.06 10.56 -0.47
C GLU A 331 24.25 11.34 0.55
N LYS A 332 23.99 12.61 0.29
CA LYS A 332 23.22 13.48 1.16
C LYS A 332 21.74 13.07 1.21
N VAL A 333 21.17 12.69 0.07
CA VAL A 333 19.81 12.14 0.03
C VAL A 333 19.76 10.84 0.83
N LEU A 334 20.66 9.89 0.60
CA LEU A 334 20.70 8.62 1.33
C LEU A 334 20.88 8.80 2.84
N ALA A 335 21.54 9.87 3.28
CA ALA A 335 21.68 10.19 4.70
C ALA A 335 20.34 10.54 5.35
N LEU A 336 19.41 11.22 4.66
CA LEU A 336 18.07 11.51 5.16
C LEU A 336 17.26 10.25 5.47
N PHE A 337 17.51 9.16 4.74
CA PHE A 337 16.81 7.88 4.92
C PHE A 337 17.34 7.03 6.09
N LYS A 338 18.32 7.50 6.85
CA LYS A 338 18.84 6.80 8.05
C LYS A 338 18.04 7.08 9.31
N TYR A 339 17.17 8.08 9.31
CA TYR A 339 16.39 8.52 10.46
C TYR A 339 15.06 7.77 10.56
N PRO A 340 14.47 7.66 11.78
CA PRO A 340 13.19 6.98 11.97
C PRO A 340 12.01 7.82 11.46
N ASN A 341 10.92 7.15 11.09
CA ASN A 341 9.68 7.79 10.64
C ASN A 341 8.89 8.37 11.83
N THR A 342 9.41 9.46 12.38
CA THR A 342 8.79 10.26 13.44
C THR A 342 9.07 11.73 13.17
N ASN A 343 8.26 12.64 13.70
CA ASN A 343 8.51 14.08 13.56
C ASN A 343 9.90 14.47 14.09
N GLU A 344 10.34 13.89 15.22
CA GLU A 344 11.68 14.11 15.75
C GLU A 344 12.76 13.61 14.80
N GLY A 345 12.55 12.44 14.16
CA GLY A 345 13.44 11.90 13.15
C GLY A 345 13.54 12.80 11.92
N ILE A 346 12.42 13.37 11.47
CA ILE A 346 12.40 14.35 10.36
C ILE A 346 13.22 15.59 10.72
N TYR A 347 12.96 16.22 11.87
CA TYR A 347 13.70 17.41 12.30
C TYR A 347 15.19 17.14 12.48
N SER A 348 15.53 16.00 13.07
CA SER A 348 16.93 15.58 13.25
C SER A 348 17.65 15.39 11.91
N ALA A 349 16.97 14.74 10.94
CA ALA A 349 17.52 14.57 9.58
C ALA A 349 17.77 15.91 8.89
N ILE A 350 16.79 16.82 8.94
CA ILE A 350 16.89 18.15 8.33
C ILE A 350 18.02 18.94 8.95
N ASN A 351 18.14 18.95 10.28
CA ASN A 351 19.19 19.67 10.96
C ASN A 351 20.58 19.06 10.66
N SER A 352 20.75 17.77 10.93
CA SER A 352 22.07 17.12 10.84
C SER A 352 22.58 17.01 9.40
N GLU A 353 21.69 16.76 8.46
CA GLU A 353 22.10 16.48 7.08
C GLU A 353 22.01 17.72 6.18
N LEU A 354 21.05 18.60 6.43
CA LEU A 354 20.86 19.78 5.57
C LEU A 354 21.34 21.08 6.23
N GLY A 355 21.69 21.06 7.54
CA GLY A 355 22.14 22.23 8.27
C GLY A 355 21.03 23.25 8.54
N ILE A 356 19.77 22.84 8.51
CA ILE A 356 18.61 23.72 8.70
C ILE A 356 18.05 23.48 10.10
N GLU A 357 18.17 24.47 10.99
CA GLU A 357 17.61 24.39 12.33
C GLU A 357 16.08 24.37 12.30
N LYS A 358 15.45 23.72 13.27
CA LYS A 358 14.00 23.50 13.35
C LYS A 358 13.21 24.80 13.19
N ASP A 359 13.63 25.86 13.84
CA ASP A 359 12.95 27.15 13.82
C ASP A 359 13.06 27.87 12.46
N ASN A 360 14.03 27.48 11.66
CA ASN A 360 14.29 28.04 10.33
C ASN A 360 13.64 27.26 9.18
N ILE A 361 13.07 26.06 9.45
CA ILE A 361 12.50 25.19 8.41
C ILE A 361 11.41 25.90 7.61
N ASN A 362 10.48 26.57 8.29
CA ASN A 362 9.35 27.24 7.63
C ASN A 362 9.81 28.38 6.72
N SER A 363 10.76 29.20 7.16
CA SER A 363 11.32 30.28 6.34
C SER A 363 12.12 29.74 5.17
N PHE A 364 12.97 28.73 5.39
CA PHE A 364 13.70 28.03 4.34
C PHE A 364 12.78 27.48 3.24
N LEU A 365 11.70 26.80 3.62
CA LEU A 365 10.75 26.24 2.67
C LEU A 365 10.04 27.33 1.85
N LYS A 366 9.56 28.40 2.51
CA LYS A 366 8.91 29.53 1.82
C LYS A 366 9.85 30.19 0.82
N GLU A 367 11.10 30.43 1.21
CA GLU A 367 12.11 31.02 0.35
C GLU A 367 12.50 30.10 -0.82
N SER A 368 12.70 28.82 -0.55
CA SER A 368 13.03 27.81 -1.58
C SER A 368 11.93 27.68 -2.63
N ILE A 369 10.65 27.65 -2.19
CA ILE A 369 9.49 27.54 -3.07
C ILE A 369 9.31 28.84 -3.87
N GLU A 370 9.49 30.00 -3.26
CA GLU A 370 9.36 31.28 -3.95
C GLU A 370 10.41 31.46 -5.05
N ASN A 371 11.65 31.08 -4.74
CA ASN A 371 12.80 31.25 -5.63
C ASN A 371 13.02 30.07 -6.57
N TYR A 372 12.19 29.02 -6.49
CA TYR A 372 12.38 27.84 -7.33
C TYR A 372 12.36 28.20 -8.81
N LYS A 373 13.43 27.81 -9.51
CA LYS A 373 13.54 27.91 -10.96
C LYS A 373 13.86 26.52 -11.50
N LYS A 374 13.09 26.09 -12.50
CA LYS A 374 13.39 24.84 -13.19
C LYS A 374 14.76 24.97 -13.84
N GLU A 375 15.72 24.17 -13.38
CA GLU A 375 17.00 24.05 -14.09
C GLU A 375 16.75 23.48 -15.48
N LYS A 376 17.34 24.11 -16.52
CA LYS A 376 17.12 23.74 -17.93
C LYS A 376 17.86 22.47 -18.31
#